data_b0eee47f859e2d457941b635836d4a0a
#
_entry.id   b0eee47f859e2d457941b635836d4a0a
#
_cell.length_a   1.000
_cell.length_b   1.000
_cell.length_c   1.000
_cell.angle_alpha   90.00
_cell.angle_beta   90.00
_cell.angle_gamma   90.00
#
_symmetry.space_group_name_H-M   'P 1'
#
loop_
_entity.id
_entity.type
_entity.pdbx_description
1 polymer ?
#
loop_
_entity_poly.entity_id
_entity_poly.type
_entity_poly.pdbx_seq_one_letter_code
_entity_poly.pdbx_strand_id
1 'polypeptide(L)'
;MEAMSGCDDIEVVTLNSVLEKHTPKGLIYLPTASYQEMMEWSLFPEQGRLYGNLIKDAKNSWDWNAKRGFLRGGTWDNFLAKYPESNRMHKKMLRISSLVREYGSDETALRRLFMAQCNCGYWHGLFGGVYLDILRNAIYENLLKAEKIVDEIRLKDKPYIVENYDYDIDGNDEILVSGRTINCIISPDESGSIFGIEHKPSESCITDVMMRHDEIYHNKILGSSDQNNNQDSGNKPLSIHDIAFVSSDELKSLLVYDSYSRNSFITHVINGRPDTESLLKGLKPEGFAGTLKPFRLDGMSRENDVLTVMLSAVEEGLDISKTIIFDPAGSIILEQAISGEIDDDMFIAVEMNIMMPDKPAIKDVGEIDGRGIFSGRRMVFNNADRNLSVCIESDSVWEIVLLPIECASQSESGFEKTFQGWCIYFIRRIKGGIPELVLHMGEICQN
;
A
#
# COMPACT_ATOMS: atom_id res chain seq x y z
N MET A 1 -9.98 18.27 33.98
CA MET A 1 -9.47 17.32 35.00
C MET A 1 -9.48 17.94 36.40
N GLU A 2 -8.99 19.16 36.60
CA GLU A 2 -9.02 19.83 37.91
C GLU A 2 -10.40 19.94 38.55
N ALA A 3 -11.45 20.23 37.77
CA ALA A 3 -12.83 20.29 38.26
C ALA A 3 -13.38 18.90 38.72
N MET A 4 -12.85 17.80 38.20
CA MET A 4 -13.25 16.46 38.60
C MET A 4 -12.49 15.96 39.81
N SER A 5 -11.22 16.37 39.98
CA SER A 5 -10.42 15.99 41.14
C SER A 5 -10.81 16.73 42.44
N GLY A 6 -11.60 17.79 42.35
CA GLY A 6 -12.15 18.52 43.48
C GLY A 6 -13.58 18.10 43.89
N CYS A 7 -14.10 17.04 43.32
CA CYS A 7 -15.46 16.54 43.62
C CYS A 7 -15.34 15.30 44.53
N ASP A 8 -15.88 15.36 45.73
CA ASP A 8 -15.80 14.27 46.70
C ASP A 8 -16.53 12.99 46.25
N ASP A 9 -17.46 13.12 45.31
CA ASP A 9 -18.23 12.00 44.77
C ASP A 9 -17.58 11.33 43.53
N ILE A 10 -16.43 11.83 43.07
CA ILE A 10 -15.73 11.35 41.86
C ILE A 10 -14.30 10.95 42.20
N GLU A 11 -13.97 9.67 42.12
CA GLU A 11 -12.61 9.16 42.22
C GLU A 11 -12.03 8.93 40.82
N VAL A 12 -10.95 9.62 40.45
CA VAL A 12 -10.22 9.37 39.21
C VAL A 12 -9.23 8.24 39.43
N VAL A 13 -9.42 7.11 38.77
CA VAL A 13 -8.65 5.88 38.97
C VAL A 13 -8.08 5.32 37.67
N THR A 14 -7.04 4.49 37.74
CA THR A 14 -6.57 3.68 36.62
C THR A 14 -7.41 2.42 36.47
N LEU A 15 -7.42 1.82 35.27
CA LEU A 15 -8.10 0.52 35.06
C LEU A 15 -7.54 -0.57 36.00
N ASN A 16 -6.21 -0.59 36.23
CA ASN A 16 -5.60 -1.54 37.14
C ASN A 16 -6.14 -1.39 38.58
N SER A 17 -6.26 -0.16 39.09
CA SER A 17 -6.80 0.06 40.42
C SER A 17 -8.28 -0.33 40.53
N VAL A 18 -9.05 -0.26 39.42
CA VAL A 18 -10.44 -0.79 39.41
C VAL A 18 -10.42 -2.33 39.52
N LEU A 19 -9.54 -3.01 38.76
CA LEU A 19 -9.42 -4.47 38.79
C LEU A 19 -8.94 -5.00 40.16
N GLU A 20 -8.07 -4.25 40.83
CA GLU A 20 -7.60 -4.57 42.17
C GLU A 20 -8.68 -4.40 43.26
N LYS A 21 -9.51 -3.35 43.12
CA LYS A 21 -10.55 -3.00 44.11
C LYS A 21 -11.87 -3.75 43.91
N HIS A 22 -12.15 -4.22 42.68
CA HIS A 22 -13.46 -4.78 42.34
C HIS A 22 -13.35 -6.16 41.70
N THR A 23 -14.11 -7.10 42.22
CA THR A 23 -14.24 -8.45 41.64
C THR A 23 -15.18 -8.36 40.39
N PRO A 24 -14.84 -9.02 39.28
CA PRO A 24 -15.74 -9.14 38.14
C PRO A 24 -17.11 -9.70 38.53
N LYS A 25 -18.20 -9.04 38.10
CA LYS A 25 -19.58 -9.43 38.48
C LYS A 25 -20.15 -10.55 37.62
N GLY A 26 -19.53 -10.87 36.50
CA GLY A 26 -20.01 -11.92 35.61
C GLY A 26 -19.28 -11.91 34.27
N LEU A 27 -19.73 -12.81 33.39
CA LEU A 27 -19.28 -12.91 32.00
C LEU A 27 -20.24 -12.16 31.10
N ILE A 28 -19.73 -11.55 30.06
CA ILE A 28 -20.51 -10.91 29.01
C ILE A 28 -20.16 -11.54 27.67
N TYR A 29 -21.16 -11.81 26.85
CA TYR A 29 -20.98 -12.13 25.45
C TYR A 29 -20.96 -10.86 24.62
N LEU A 30 -19.84 -10.64 23.92
CA LEU A 30 -19.69 -9.56 22.95
C LEU A 30 -19.76 -10.17 21.55
N PRO A 31 -20.82 -9.88 20.76
CA PRO A 31 -20.87 -10.36 19.39
C PRO A 31 -19.77 -9.69 18.55
N THR A 32 -19.35 -10.35 17.47
CA THR A 32 -18.50 -9.74 16.46
C THR A 32 -19.22 -8.51 15.88
N ALA A 33 -18.71 -7.36 16.21
CA ALA A 33 -19.29 -6.06 15.83
C ALA A 33 -18.20 -5.00 15.87
N SER A 34 -18.46 -3.90 15.20
CA SER A 34 -17.60 -2.72 15.22
C SER A 34 -18.45 -1.47 15.45
N TYR A 35 -17.79 -0.32 15.61
CA TYR A 35 -18.51 0.95 15.62
C TYR A 35 -19.04 1.30 14.23
N GLN A 36 -20.01 2.23 14.15
CA GLN A 36 -20.76 2.48 12.93
C GLN A 36 -19.89 2.86 11.73
N GLU A 37 -18.89 3.67 11.94
CA GLU A 37 -17.97 4.12 10.90
C GLU A 37 -17.19 2.92 10.29
N MET A 38 -16.66 2.02 11.13
CA MET A 38 -16.03 0.79 10.66
C MET A 38 -17.01 -0.08 9.87
N MET A 39 -18.24 -0.22 10.34
CA MET A 39 -19.27 -1.04 9.66
C MET A 39 -19.61 -0.51 8.28
N GLU A 40 -19.51 0.79 8.05
CA GLU A 40 -19.80 1.44 6.77
C GLU A 40 -18.55 1.40 5.86
N TRP A 41 -17.41 1.85 6.35
CA TRP A 41 -16.21 2.08 5.53
C TRP A 41 -15.44 0.82 5.16
N SER A 42 -15.64 -0.26 5.91
CA SER A 42 -15.09 -1.57 5.56
C SER A 42 -15.83 -2.28 4.42
N LEU A 43 -16.98 -1.75 4.00
CA LEU A 43 -17.71 -2.26 2.84
C LEU A 43 -17.17 -1.66 1.54
N PHE A 44 -17.32 -2.41 0.43
CA PHE A 44 -17.09 -1.83 -0.88
C PHE A 44 -18.06 -0.67 -1.13
N PRO A 45 -17.70 0.32 -1.97
CA PRO A 45 -18.43 1.58 -2.06
C PRO A 45 -19.92 1.45 -2.32
N GLU A 46 -20.34 0.54 -3.21
CA GLU A 46 -21.75 0.31 -3.50
C GLU A 46 -22.52 -0.21 -2.28
N GLN A 47 -22.00 -1.24 -1.62
CA GLN A 47 -22.58 -1.81 -0.41
C GLN A 47 -22.58 -0.81 0.74
N GLY A 48 -21.51 -0.02 0.88
CA GLY A 48 -21.41 1.03 1.89
C GLY A 48 -22.46 2.13 1.70
N ARG A 49 -22.70 2.57 0.44
CA ARG A 49 -23.77 3.53 0.12
C ARG A 49 -25.15 2.97 0.45
N LEU A 50 -25.43 1.71 0.11
CA LEU A 50 -26.68 1.04 0.46
C LEU A 50 -26.85 0.94 1.98
N TYR A 51 -25.81 0.55 2.70
CA TYR A 51 -25.80 0.48 4.16
C TYR A 51 -26.04 1.85 4.80
N GLY A 52 -25.36 2.89 4.34
CA GLY A 52 -25.56 4.26 4.83
C GLY A 52 -27.00 4.75 4.65
N ASN A 53 -27.63 4.47 3.49
CA ASN A 53 -29.03 4.78 3.24
C ASN A 53 -29.95 4.01 4.20
N LEU A 54 -29.73 2.71 4.38
CA LEU A 54 -30.49 1.87 5.30
C LEU A 54 -30.41 2.40 6.75
N ILE A 55 -29.22 2.78 7.21
CA ILE A 55 -29.00 3.37 8.52
C ILE A 55 -29.76 4.70 8.66
N LYS A 56 -29.70 5.56 7.63
CA LYS A 56 -30.41 6.85 7.62
C LYS A 56 -31.91 6.65 7.73
N ASP A 57 -32.48 5.73 6.96
CA ASP A 57 -33.90 5.42 6.99
C ASP A 57 -34.33 4.83 8.35
N ALA A 58 -33.52 3.91 8.89
CA ALA A 58 -33.81 3.31 10.18
C ALA A 58 -33.71 4.32 11.34
N LYS A 59 -32.75 5.26 11.30
CA LYS A 59 -32.62 6.33 12.31
C LYS A 59 -33.85 7.24 12.36
N ASN A 60 -34.53 7.43 11.24
CA ASN A 60 -35.75 8.22 11.15
C ASN A 60 -36.99 7.46 11.65
N SER A 61 -36.91 6.17 11.95
CA SER A 61 -38.02 5.38 12.46
C SER A 61 -38.13 5.47 13.98
N TRP A 62 -39.40 5.40 14.51
CA TRP A 62 -39.68 5.45 15.94
C TRP A 62 -39.04 4.31 16.74
N ASP A 63 -38.75 3.20 16.11
CA ASP A 63 -38.19 1.96 16.70
C ASP A 63 -36.70 1.78 16.48
N TRP A 64 -35.96 2.87 16.16
CA TRP A 64 -34.53 2.85 15.96
C TRP A 64 -33.74 2.08 17.04
N ASN A 65 -34.07 2.34 18.33
CA ASN A 65 -33.37 1.69 19.43
C ASN A 65 -33.52 0.16 19.45
N ALA A 66 -34.66 -0.35 18.95
CA ALA A 66 -34.90 -1.78 18.82
C ALA A 66 -34.17 -2.35 17.57
N LYS A 67 -34.15 -1.61 16.46
CA LYS A 67 -33.57 -2.05 15.17
C LYS A 67 -32.05 -1.98 15.11
N ARG A 68 -31.46 -0.96 15.70
CA ARG A 68 -30.00 -0.70 15.56
C ARG A 68 -29.10 -1.90 15.94
N GLY A 69 -29.54 -2.73 16.87
CA GLY A 69 -28.83 -3.94 17.29
C GLY A 69 -28.74 -5.03 16.22
N PHE A 70 -29.61 -4.99 15.23
CA PHE A 70 -29.67 -5.96 14.12
C PHE A 70 -29.00 -5.45 12.85
N LEU A 71 -28.74 -4.14 12.75
CA LEU A 71 -28.09 -3.55 11.58
C LEU A 71 -26.57 -3.72 11.72
N ARG A 72 -26.02 -4.61 10.92
CA ARG A 72 -24.60 -4.93 10.86
C ARG A 72 -24.07 -4.56 9.49
N GLY A 73 -22.94 -3.93 9.47
CA GLY A 73 -22.16 -3.69 8.25
C GLY A 73 -20.93 -4.59 8.21
N GLY A 74 -19.85 -4.11 7.64
CA GLY A 74 -18.59 -4.83 7.57
C GLY A 74 -17.86 -4.89 8.92
N THR A 75 -16.84 -5.73 8.96
CA THR A 75 -15.93 -5.93 10.10
C THR A 75 -14.50 -5.62 9.70
N TRP A 76 -13.56 -5.82 10.60
CA TRP A 76 -12.13 -5.68 10.33
C TRP A 76 -11.65 -6.54 9.15
N ASP A 77 -12.13 -7.78 9.04
CA ASP A 77 -11.75 -8.67 7.92
C ASP A 77 -12.24 -8.13 6.57
N ASN A 78 -13.44 -7.53 6.53
CA ASN A 78 -13.93 -6.86 5.33
C ASN A 78 -13.06 -5.65 4.97
N PHE A 79 -12.58 -4.91 5.97
CA PHE A 79 -11.67 -3.79 5.76
C PHE A 79 -10.35 -4.25 5.13
N LEU A 80 -9.75 -5.30 5.66
CA LEU A 80 -8.51 -5.88 5.12
C LEU A 80 -8.69 -6.43 3.70
N ALA A 81 -9.85 -6.99 3.39
CA ALA A 81 -10.17 -7.43 2.03
C ALA A 81 -10.36 -6.25 1.05
N LYS A 82 -10.85 -5.10 1.52
CA LYS A 82 -11.00 -3.89 0.70
C LYS A 82 -9.66 -3.19 0.46
N TYR A 83 -8.76 -3.19 1.45
CA TYR A 83 -7.48 -2.48 1.41
C TYR A 83 -6.31 -3.47 1.51
N PRO A 84 -5.85 -4.04 0.38
CA PRO A 84 -4.74 -4.98 0.37
C PRO A 84 -3.45 -4.40 0.98
N GLU A 85 -3.22 -3.09 0.86
CA GLU A 85 -2.07 -2.42 1.45
C GLU A 85 -2.09 -2.50 3.00
N SER A 86 -3.25 -2.24 3.58
CA SER A 86 -3.43 -2.40 5.03
C SER A 86 -3.32 -3.87 5.44
N ASN A 87 -3.87 -4.80 4.65
CA ASN A 87 -3.75 -6.23 4.88
C ASN A 87 -2.28 -6.67 4.93
N ARG A 88 -1.49 -6.32 3.91
CA ARG A 88 -0.07 -6.66 3.79
C ARG A 88 0.75 -6.10 4.95
N MET A 89 0.53 -4.84 5.32
CA MET A 89 1.16 -4.24 6.49
C MET A 89 0.76 -4.93 7.80
N HIS A 90 -0.52 -5.30 7.96
CA HIS A 90 -1.02 -6.05 9.10
C HIS A 90 -0.40 -7.45 9.20
N LYS A 91 -0.29 -8.18 8.07
CA LYS A 91 0.35 -9.50 8.06
C LYS A 91 1.85 -9.43 8.35
N LYS A 92 2.54 -8.38 7.87
CA LYS A 92 3.92 -8.11 8.30
C LYS A 92 4.01 -7.94 9.82
N MET A 93 3.12 -7.16 10.41
CA MET A 93 3.09 -6.97 11.87
C MET A 93 2.89 -8.29 12.61
N LEU A 94 1.98 -9.16 12.16
CA LEU A 94 1.75 -10.47 12.75
C LEU A 94 2.99 -11.38 12.62
N ARG A 95 3.65 -11.37 11.44
CA ARG A 95 4.88 -12.09 11.20
C ARG A 95 5.98 -11.63 12.16
N ILE A 96 6.24 -10.34 12.26
CA ILE A 96 7.26 -9.79 13.17
C ILE A 96 6.92 -10.12 14.64
N SER A 97 5.64 -10.07 15.01
CA SER A 97 5.18 -10.50 16.33
C SER A 97 5.53 -11.96 16.62
N SER A 98 5.41 -12.85 15.63
CA SER A 98 5.78 -14.27 15.78
C SER A 98 7.29 -14.43 15.88
N LEU A 99 8.06 -13.75 15.03
CA LEU A 99 9.52 -13.81 15.06
C LEU A 99 10.11 -13.29 16.38
N VAL A 100 9.60 -12.18 16.90
CA VAL A 100 10.05 -11.63 18.20
C VAL A 100 9.78 -12.63 19.35
N ARG A 101 8.66 -13.36 19.30
CA ARG A 101 8.37 -14.40 20.31
C ARG A 101 9.27 -15.62 20.18
N GLU A 102 9.57 -16.03 18.93
CA GLU A 102 10.36 -17.24 18.65
C GLU A 102 11.84 -17.04 18.99
N TYR A 103 12.43 -15.91 18.61
CA TYR A 103 13.87 -15.66 18.73
C TYR A 103 14.29 -14.94 20.02
N GLY A 104 13.36 -14.80 20.95
CA GLY A 104 13.59 -14.17 22.24
C GLY A 104 13.13 -12.72 22.28
N SER A 105 12.41 -12.42 23.35
CA SER A 105 11.78 -11.11 23.55
C SER A 105 12.81 -10.09 24.02
N ASP A 106 13.62 -9.57 23.11
CA ASP A 106 14.38 -8.34 23.37
C ASP A 106 13.40 -7.21 23.68
N GLU A 107 13.60 -6.49 24.79
CA GLU A 107 12.70 -5.42 25.22
C GLU A 107 12.59 -4.31 24.18
N THR A 108 13.68 -4.03 23.47
CA THR A 108 13.71 -3.03 22.39
C THR A 108 12.87 -3.49 21.21
N ALA A 109 13.02 -4.76 20.79
CA ALA A 109 12.23 -5.34 19.72
C ALA A 109 10.73 -5.35 20.05
N LEU A 110 10.36 -5.73 21.28
CA LEU A 110 8.98 -5.69 21.76
C LEU A 110 8.41 -4.28 21.76
N ARG A 111 9.17 -3.30 22.23
CA ARG A 111 8.74 -1.89 22.22
C ARG A 111 8.48 -1.40 20.81
N ARG A 112 9.38 -1.71 19.85
CA ARG A 112 9.19 -1.35 18.43
C ARG A 112 7.96 -2.02 17.84
N LEU A 113 7.77 -3.32 18.11
CA LEU A 113 6.57 -4.03 17.69
C LEU A 113 5.28 -3.36 18.22
N PHE A 114 5.23 -2.99 19.52
CA PHE A 114 4.06 -2.33 20.10
C PHE A 114 3.82 -0.94 19.50
N MET A 115 4.85 -0.18 19.18
CA MET A 115 4.72 1.08 18.45
C MET A 115 4.14 0.87 17.05
N ALA A 116 4.51 -0.20 16.37
CA ALA A 116 3.99 -0.56 15.07
C ALA A 116 2.55 -1.08 15.10
N GLN A 117 1.97 -1.36 16.26
CA GLN A 117 0.57 -1.77 16.41
C GLN A 117 -0.38 -0.59 16.60
N CYS A 118 0.08 0.65 16.33
CA CYS A 118 -0.78 1.83 16.36
C CYS A 118 -1.90 1.70 15.32
N ASN A 119 -3.16 1.74 15.76
CA ASN A 119 -4.34 1.50 14.94
C ASN A 119 -4.46 2.46 13.74
N CYS A 120 -4.10 3.73 13.92
CA CYS A 120 -4.41 4.79 12.96
C CYS A 120 -3.88 4.52 11.54
N GLY A 121 -2.70 3.93 11.39
CA GLY A 121 -2.12 3.65 10.08
C GLY A 121 -2.72 2.43 9.36
N TYR A 122 -3.39 1.53 10.10
CA TYR A 122 -4.05 0.34 9.51
C TYR A 122 -5.50 0.61 9.11
N TRP A 123 -6.08 1.67 9.61
CA TRP A 123 -7.49 1.98 9.47
C TRP A 123 -7.69 3.19 8.57
N HIS A 124 -8.79 3.24 7.84
CA HIS A 124 -9.26 4.44 7.15
C HIS A 124 -10.53 4.96 7.81
N GLY A 125 -10.51 6.22 8.20
CA GLY A 125 -11.62 6.91 8.81
C GLY A 125 -11.49 8.41 8.61
N LEU A 126 -12.27 9.19 9.34
CA LEU A 126 -12.34 10.65 9.22
C LEU A 126 -10.99 11.37 9.40
N PHE A 127 -10.02 10.73 10.04
CA PHE A 127 -8.69 11.29 10.32
C PHE A 127 -7.63 10.91 9.28
N GLY A 128 -8.02 10.47 8.08
CA GLY A 128 -7.12 10.11 6.99
C GLY A 128 -6.57 8.67 7.08
N GLY A 129 -6.04 8.30 8.23
CA GLY A 129 -5.62 6.90 8.49
C GLY A 129 -4.61 6.36 7.49
N VAL A 130 -4.95 5.23 6.86
CA VAL A 130 -4.08 4.53 5.91
C VAL A 130 -3.70 5.37 4.68
N TYR A 131 -4.46 6.40 4.32
CA TYR A 131 -4.10 7.32 3.23
C TYR A 131 -2.94 8.26 3.58
N LEU A 132 -2.60 8.40 4.86
CA LEU A 132 -1.46 9.20 5.30
C LEU A 132 -0.18 8.35 5.28
N ASP A 133 0.68 8.63 4.32
CA ASP A 133 1.97 7.95 4.14
C ASP A 133 2.86 8.03 5.39
N ILE A 134 2.84 9.15 6.11
CA ILE A 134 3.58 9.33 7.36
C ILE A 134 3.21 8.29 8.42
N LEU A 135 1.93 7.87 8.49
CA LEU A 135 1.48 6.85 9.44
C LEU A 135 1.94 5.46 9.02
N ARG A 136 1.83 5.12 7.73
CA ARG A 136 2.30 3.85 7.20
C ARG A 136 3.83 3.74 7.32
N ASN A 137 4.55 4.80 6.94
CA ASN A 137 6.00 4.86 7.09
C ASN A 137 6.45 4.66 8.54
N ALA A 138 5.74 5.25 9.53
CA ALA A 138 6.05 5.06 10.95
C ALA A 138 5.82 3.61 11.40
N ILE A 139 4.81 2.93 10.86
CA ILE A 139 4.58 1.51 11.12
C ILE A 139 5.70 0.66 10.53
N TYR A 140 6.01 0.82 9.22
CA TYR A 140 7.10 0.07 8.57
C TYR A 140 8.45 0.30 9.24
N GLU A 141 8.77 1.54 9.61
CA GLU A 141 9.99 1.87 10.35
C GLU A 141 10.11 1.04 11.63
N ASN A 142 9.06 1.01 12.44
CA ASN A 142 9.10 0.29 13.70
C ASN A 142 9.08 -1.24 13.49
N LEU A 143 8.39 -1.76 12.49
CA LEU A 143 8.45 -3.18 12.13
C LEU A 143 9.85 -3.57 11.67
N LEU A 144 10.48 -2.78 10.80
CA LEU A 144 11.84 -3.04 10.33
C LEU A 144 12.88 -2.94 11.44
N LYS A 145 12.74 -1.99 12.38
CA LYS A 145 13.59 -1.91 13.59
C LYS A 145 13.48 -3.16 14.46
N ALA A 146 12.27 -3.67 14.67
CA ALA A 146 12.07 -4.91 15.41
C ALA A 146 12.64 -6.12 14.66
N GLU A 147 12.41 -6.19 13.34
CA GLU A 147 12.91 -7.26 12.48
C GLU A 147 14.44 -7.31 12.43
N LYS A 148 15.12 -6.17 12.32
CA LYS A 148 16.58 -6.09 12.32
C LYS A 148 17.20 -6.75 13.56
N ILE A 149 16.64 -6.49 14.74
CA ILE A 149 17.12 -7.10 16.01
C ILE A 149 16.98 -8.62 15.97
N VAL A 150 15.85 -9.12 15.50
CA VAL A 150 15.60 -10.56 15.37
C VAL A 150 16.49 -11.19 14.31
N ASP A 151 16.73 -10.51 13.21
CA ASP A 151 17.52 -11.01 12.10
C ASP A 151 19.02 -11.14 12.40
N GLU A 152 19.55 -10.42 13.40
CA GLU A 152 20.90 -10.66 13.89
C GLU A 152 21.08 -12.13 14.35
N ILE A 153 20.03 -12.72 14.92
CA ILE A 153 20.01 -14.12 15.37
C ILE A 153 19.57 -15.05 14.24
N ARG A 154 18.52 -14.68 13.50
CA ARG A 154 17.85 -15.53 12.52
C ARG A 154 18.70 -15.75 11.26
N LEU A 155 19.30 -14.69 10.74
CA LEU A 155 20.14 -14.77 9.52
C LEU A 155 21.52 -15.35 9.80
N LYS A 156 22.14 -15.05 10.96
CA LYS A 156 23.52 -15.45 11.28
C LYS A 156 24.47 -15.19 10.10
N ASP A 157 24.98 -16.27 9.50
CA ASP A 157 25.93 -16.20 8.36
C ASP A 157 25.22 -16.33 7.00
N LYS A 158 23.90 -16.38 6.99
CA LYS A 158 23.12 -16.49 5.74
C LYS A 158 22.91 -15.09 5.16
N PRO A 159 23.19 -14.86 3.87
CA PRO A 159 22.84 -13.60 3.21
C PRO A 159 21.32 -13.42 3.09
N TYR A 160 20.60 -14.52 2.80
CA TYR A 160 19.15 -14.54 2.66
C TYR A 160 18.53 -15.78 3.33
N ILE A 161 17.30 -15.62 3.82
CA ILE A 161 16.34 -16.69 4.10
C ILE A 161 15.20 -16.50 3.11
N VAL A 162 14.81 -17.61 2.44
CA VAL A 162 13.70 -17.61 1.50
C VAL A 162 12.59 -18.50 2.08
N GLU A 163 11.38 -17.97 2.11
CA GLU A 163 10.18 -18.66 2.58
C GLU A 163 9.11 -18.57 1.49
N ASN A 164 8.32 -19.62 1.33
CA ASN A 164 7.21 -19.66 0.38
C ASN A 164 5.96 -20.05 1.17
N TYR A 165 5.02 -19.14 1.31
CA TYR A 165 3.77 -19.34 2.03
C TYR A 165 2.79 -18.20 1.72
N ASP A 166 1.51 -18.45 1.97
CA ASP A 166 0.42 -17.48 1.86
C ASP A 166 0.62 -16.34 2.88
N TYR A 167 1.31 -15.27 2.43
CA TYR A 167 1.74 -14.17 3.29
C TYR A 167 0.59 -13.25 3.65
N ASP A 168 -0.26 -12.90 2.71
CA ASP A 168 -1.34 -11.94 2.91
C ASP A 168 -2.71 -12.60 3.15
N ILE A 169 -2.72 -13.95 3.19
CA ILE A 169 -3.87 -14.80 3.49
C ILE A 169 -4.98 -14.61 2.45
N ASP A 170 -4.59 -14.67 1.19
CA ASP A 170 -5.50 -14.64 0.04
C ASP A 170 -5.73 -16.03 -0.58
N GLY A 171 -4.96 -17.03 -0.16
CA GLY A 171 -5.00 -18.41 -0.63
C GLY A 171 -3.90 -18.77 -1.62
N ASN A 172 -3.02 -17.83 -1.99
CA ASN A 172 -1.88 -18.05 -2.86
C ASN A 172 -0.58 -17.86 -2.07
N ASP A 173 0.50 -18.53 -2.51
CA ASP A 173 1.78 -18.43 -1.83
C ASP A 173 2.64 -17.31 -2.41
N GLU A 174 3.17 -16.44 -1.56
CA GLU A 174 4.22 -15.47 -1.87
C GLU A 174 5.61 -16.04 -1.61
N ILE A 175 6.59 -15.46 -2.32
CA ILE A 175 8.00 -15.73 -2.11
C ILE A 175 8.59 -14.58 -1.31
N LEU A 176 8.88 -14.84 -0.03
CA LEU A 176 9.51 -13.87 0.85
C LEU A 176 11.02 -14.09 0.89
N VAL A 177 11.78 -13.10 0.46
CA VAL A 177 13.23 -13.04 0.57
C VAL A 177 13.59 -12.11 1.72
N SER A 178 14.15 -12.64 2.80
CA SER A 178 14.62 -11.86 3.95
C SER A 178 16.14 -11.82 3.95
N GLY A 179 16.72 -10.64 3.75
CA GLY A 179 18.15 -10.40 3.74
C GLY A 179 18.61 -9.42 4.83
N ARG A 180 19.91 -9.18 4.93
CA ARG A 180 20.48 -8.18 5.88
C ARG A 180 20.16 -6.76 5.48
N THR A 181 20.18 -6.48 4.17
CA THR A 181 20.01 -5.14 3.60
C THR A 181 18.59 -4.93 3.11
N ILE A 182 18.01 -5.95 2.49
CA ILE A 182 16.67 -5.86 1.89
C ILE A 182 15.80 -7.03 2.33
N ASN A 183 14.49 -6.75 2.40
CA ASN A 183 13.45 -7.76 2.24
C ASN A 183 12.75 -7.54 0.91
N CYS A 184 12.29 -8.64 0.30
CA CYS A 184 11.48 -8.58 -0.90
C CYS A 184 10.35 -9.60 -0.82
N ILE A 185 9.14 -9.20 -1.23
CA ILE A 185 7.97 -10.07 -1.26
C ILE A 185 7.43 -10.09 -2.70
N ILE A 186 7.53 -11.25 -3.32
CA ILE A 186 7.12 -11.49 -4.71
C ILE A 186 5.79 -12.23 -4.68
N SER A 187 4.81 -11.74 -5.45
CA SER A 187 3.51 -12.40 -5.64
C SER A 187 3.45 -13.00 -7.04
N PRO A 188 3.57 -14.33 -7.16
CA PRO A 188 3.49 -15.01 -8.45
C PRO A 188 2.14 -14.82 -9.12
N ASP A 189 1.02 -14.87 -8.40
CA ASP A 189 -0.34 -14.75 -8.93
C ASP A 189 -0.69 -13.33 -9.38
N GLU A 190 -0.05 -12.31 -8.84
CA GLU A 190 -0.17 -10.92 -9.30
C GLU A 190 0.92 -10.55 -10.33
N SER A 191 1.01 -11.28 -11.44
CA SER A 191 1.98 -11.03 -12.55
C SER A 191 3.46 -11.25 -12.18
N GLY A 192 3.77 -12.10 -11.18
CA GLY A 192 5.13 -12.24 -10.68
C GLY A 192 5.72 -10.90 -10.27
N SER A 193 4.88 -10.03 -9.72
CA SER A 193 5.24 -8.67 -9.29
C SER A 193 5.80 -8.67 -7.87
N ILE A 194 6.29 -7.53 -7.44
CA ILE A 194 6.83 -7.33 -6.10
C ILE A 194 5.98 -6.28 -5.39
N PHE A 195 5.36 -6.65 -4.28
CA PHE A 195 4.60 -5.70 -3.46
C PHE A 195 5.34 -5.25 -2.19
N GLY A 196 6.43 -5.93 -1.82
CA GLY A 196 7.25 -5.56 -0.68
C GLY A 196 8.72 -5.42 -1.09
N ILE A 197 9.25 -4.20 -1.16
CA ILE A 197 10.68 -3.92 -1.24
C ILE A 197 11.02 -3.03 -0.04
N GLU A 198 11.77 -3.59 0.89
CA GLU A 198 12.07 -2.95 2.15
C GLU A 198 13.59 -2.80 2.31
N HIS A 199 14.05 -1.57 2.46
CA HIS A 199 15.45 -1.26 2.70
C HIS A 199 15.70 -1.14 4.20
N LYS A 200 16.34 -2.15 4.80
CA LYS A 200 16.56 -2.23 6.24
C LYS A 200 17.47 -1.13 6.81
N PRO A 201 18.56 -0.72 6.15
CA PRO A 201 19.39 0.36 6.67
C PRO A 201 18.62 1.68 6.87
N SER A 202 17.78 2.07 5.92
CA SER A 202 16.96 3.29 6.00
C SER A 202 15.61 3.07 6.69
N GLU A 203 15.29 1.81 7.06
CA GLU A 203 14.03 1.44 7.71
C GLU A 203 12.77 1.87 6.92
N SER A 204 12.85 1.70 5.60
CA SER A 204 11.84 2.15 4.66
C SER A 204 11.29 1.01 3.81
N CYS A 205 9.97 1.03 3.57
CA CYS A 205 9.32 0.23 2.53
C CYS A 205 9.12 1.13 1.31
N ILE A 206 9.84 0.86 0.21
CA ILE A 206 9.75 1.71 -0.99
C ILE A 206 8.55 1.38 -1.87
N THR A 207 7.87 0.27 -1.63
CA THR A 207 6.67 -0.14 -2.36
C THR A 207 5.40 0.09 -1.55
N ASP A 208 5.45 0.88 -0.48
CA ASP A 208 4.28 1.27 0.32
C ASP A 208 3.41 2.29 -0.43
N VAL A 209 2.81 1.85 -1.52
CA VAL A 209 2.00 2.66 -2.43
C VAL A 209 0.55 2.23 -2.35
N MET A 210 -0.35 3.18 -2.05
CA MET A 210 -1.79 2.94 -2.04
C MET A 210 -2.37 2.96 -3.45
N MET A 211 -3.31 2.05 -3.72
CA MET A 211 -4.22 2.15 -4.86
C MET A 211 -5.12 3.38 -4.72
N ARG A 212 -5.60 3.87 -5.85
CA ARG A 212 -6.69 4.84 -5.89
C ARG A 212 -8.01 4.09 -5.79
N HIS A 213 -8.50 3.93 -4.56
CA HIS A 213 -9.76 3.24 -4.30
C HIS A 213 -10.96 4.17 -4.58
N ASP A 214 -12.08 3.59 -5.05
CA ASP A 214 -13.38 4.28 -4.97
C ASP A 214 -13.82 4.32 -3.50
N GLU A 215 -14.18 5.50 -3.01
CA GLU A 215 -14.61 5.69 -1.64
C GLU A 215 -16.04 6.19 -1.55
N ILE A 216 -16.72 5.83 -0.47
CA ILE A 216 -18.13 6.18 -0.25
C ILE A 216 -18.32 7.70 -0.30
N TYR A 217 -17.38 8.45 0.25
CA TYR A 217 -17.42 9.91 0.32
C TYR A 217 -17.11 10.62 -1.01
N HIS A 218 -16.61 9.93 -2.04
CA HIS A 218 -16.36 10.53 -3.36
C HIS A 218 -17.62 11.10 -4.00
N ASN A 219 -18.80 10.55 -3.67
CA ASN A 219 -20.08 11.14 -4.09
C ASN A 219 -20.30 12.56 -3.57
N LYS A 220 -19.77 12.89 -2.38
CA LYS A 220 -19.83 14.24 -1.83
C LYS A 220 -18.96 15.21 -2.64
N ILE A 221 -17.82 14.73 -3.17
CA ILE A 221 -16.95 15.51 -4.05
C ILE A 221 -17.66 15.79 -5.39
N LEU A 222 -18.36 14.81 -5.94
CA LEU A 222 -19.10 14.95 -7.21
C LEU A 222 -20.36 15.81 -7.06
N GLY A 223 -21.06 15.70 -5.94
CA GLY A 223 -22.37 16.38 -5.70
C GLY A 223 -22.25 17.82 -5.17
N SER A 224 -21.08 18.29 -4.80
CA SER A 224 -20.89 19.59 -4.15
C SER A 224 -21.08 20.82 -5.06
N SER A 225 -21.38 20.63 -6.36
CA SER A 225 -21.67 21.72 -7.29
C SER A 225 -23.09 22.30 -7.17
N ASP A 226 -24.06 21.64 -6.47
CA ASP A 226 -25.47 22.01 -6.51
C ASP A 226 -26.14 22.27 -5.15
N GLN A 227 -25.43 22.24 -4.03
CA GLN A 227 -26.06 22.48 -2.73
C GLN A 227 -25.41 23.62 -1.93
N ASN A 228 -25.69 24.85 -2.36
CA ASN A 228 -25.85 25.96 -1.43
C ASN A 228 -27.17 25.79 -0.65
N ASN A 229 -27.33 24.68 0.03
CA ASN A 229 -28.42 24.50 0.97
C ASN A 229 -27.93 24.92 2.36
N ASN A 230 -28.12 26.21 2.66
CA ASN A 230 -28.32 26.70 4.00
C ASN A 230 -29.48 25.91 4.64
N GLN A 231 -29.23 24.71 5.13
CA GLN A 231 -30.13 24.10 6.10
C GLN A 231 -29.82 24.74 7.44
N ASP A 232 -30.73 25.61 7.83
CA ASP A 232 -30.92 26.18 9.14
C ASP A 232 -31.04 25.05 10.17
N SER A 233 -29.91 24.49 10.57
CA SER A 233 -29.81 23.51 11.65
C SER A 233 -29.82 24.27 12.95
N GLY A 234 -31.03 24.50 13.46
CA GLY A 234 -31.22 25.16 14.73
C GLY A 234 -30.33 24.58 15.82
N ASN A 235 -29.55 25.43 16.45
CA ASN A 235 -28.83 25.35 17.74
C ASN A 235 -28.27 23.99 18.24
N LYS A 236 -28.03 23.01 17.37
CA LYS A 236 -27.24 21.82 17.71
C LYS A 236 -25.81 22.01 17.20
N PRO A 237 -24.79 21.73 18.01
CA PRO A 237 -23.41 21.71 17.50
C PRO A 237 -23.33 20.71 16.36
N LEU A 238 -22.86 21.18 15.20
CA LEU A 238 -22.60 20.31 14.04
C LEU A 238 -21.59 19.23 14.43
N SER A 239 -21.88 18.00 14.11
CA SER A 239 -20.90 16.92 14.16
C SER A 239 -19.82 17.16 13.09
N ILE A 240 -18.58 16.76 13.34
CA ILE A 240 -17.52 16.73 12.33
C ILE A 240 -17.93 15.95 11.07
N HIS A 241 -18.89 15.03 11.19
CA HIS A 241 -19.48 14.28 10.06
C HIS A 241 -20.46 15.10 9.22
N ASP A 242 -20.95 16.23 9.73
CA ASP A 242 -21.98 17.07 9.10
C ASP A 242 -21.38 18.33 8.43
N ILE A 243 -20.07 18.50 8.48
CA ILE A 243 -19.38 19.66 7.88
C ILE A 243 -19.46 19.54 6.35
N ALA A 244 -20.04 20.56 5.72
CA ALA A 244 -20.05 20.65 4.26
C ALA A 244 -18.70 21.14 3.75
N PHE A 245 -18.02 20.33 2.94
CA PHE A 245 -16.74 20.68 2.34
C PHE A 245 -16.92 21.18 0.90
N VAL A 246 -16.14 22.17 0.52
CA VAL A 246 -16.11 22.68 -0.86
C VAL A 246 -15.22 21.76 -1.69
N SER A 247 -15.79 21.18 -2.75
CA SER A 247 -15.02 20.40 -3.73
C SER A 247 -14.41 21.34 -4.77
N SER A 248 -13.16 21.10 -5.12
CA SER A 248 -12.49 21.77 -6.24
C SER A 248 -12.49 20.88 -7.48
N ASP A 249 -12.34 21.48 -8.66
CA ASP A 249 -12.19 20.71 -9.90
C ASP A 249 -10.91 19.86 -9.89
N GLU A 250 -9.89 20.28 -9.14
CA GLU A 250 -8.69 19.50 -8.89
C GLU A 250 -9.02 18.18 -8.19
N LEU A 251 -9.81 18.19 -7.10
CA LEU A 251 -10.21 16.97 -6.39
C LEU A 251 -11.06 16.05 -7.28
N LYS A 252 -11.95 16.61 -8.11
CA LYS A 252 -12.73 15.80 -9.06
C LYS A 252 -11.85 15.09 -10.09
N SER A 253 -10.75 15.73 -10.52
CA SER A 253 -9.81 15.14 -11.46
C SER A 253 -9.02 13.97 -10.89
N LEU A 254 -8.96 13.82 -9.56
CA LEU A 254 -8.31 12.71 -8.87
C LEU A 254 -9.20 11.46 -8.73
N LEU A 255 -10.50 11.57 -9.08
CA LEU A 255 -11.42 10.43 -9.00
C LEU A 255 -11.21 9.45 -10.16
N VAL A 256 -10.01 8.92 -10.24
CA VAL A 256 -9.60 7.85 -11.15
C VAL A 256 -9.22 6.66 -10.28
N TYR A 257 -9.78 5.48 -10.57
CA TYR A 257 -9.64 4.30 -9.72
C TYR A 257 -8.76 3.24 -10.37
N ASP A 258 -8.00 2.54 -9.53
CA ASP A 258 -7.15 1.46 -9.98
C ASP A 258 -7.90 0.12 -9.95
N SER A 259 -7.62 -0.73 -10.91
CA SER A 259 -8.24 -2.06 -11.06
C SER A 259 -7.40 -3.20 -10.49
N TYR A 260 -6.14 -2.93 -10.10
CA TYR A 260 -5.22 -3.89 -9.48
C TYR A 260 -4.21 -3.17 -8.56
N SER A 261 -3.55 -3.95 -7.70
CA SER A 261 -2.58 -3.46 -6.72
C SER A 261 -1.42 -2.73 -7.37
N ARG A 262 -0.95 -1.63 -6.75
CA ARG A 262 0.19 -0.84 -7.18
C ARG A 262 1.52 -1.50 -6.79
N ASN A 263 1.73 -2.71 -7.29
CA ASN A 263 2.99 -3.44 -7.11
C ASN A 263 4.08 -2.89 -8.04
N SER A 264 5.32 -3.32 -7.83
CA SER A 264 6.45 -3.02 -8.73
C SER A 264 6.81 -4.23 -9.58
N PHE A 265 7.49 -4.00 -10.70
CA PHE A 265 7.88 -5.02 -11.67
C PHE A 265 6.67 -5.76 -12.30
N ILE A 266 5.54 -5.08 -12.48
CA ILE A 266 4.41 -5.62 -13.25
C ILE A 266 4.78 -5.59 -14.73
N THR A 267 4.56 -6.70 -15.42
CA THR A 267 4.85 -6.83 -16.84
C THR A 267 3.57 -6.76 -17.66
N HIS A 268 3.51 -5.84 -18.60
CA HIS A 268 2.44 -5.71 -19.58
C HIS A 268 2.99 -6.01 -20.97
N VAL A 269 2.37 -6.92 -21.69
CA VAL A 269 2.62 -7.16 -23.12
C VAL A 269 1.49 -6.52 -23.89
N ILE A 270 1.81 -5.68 -24.87
CA ILE A 270 0.85 -4.77 -25.50
C ILE A 270 0.97 -4.87 -27.02
N ASN A 271 -0.15 -5.14 -27.70
CA ASN A 271 -0.23 -5.11 -29.15
C ASN A 271 -0.38 -3.64 -29.61
N GLY A 272 0.56 -3.18 -30.41
CA GLY A 272 0.60 -1.77 -30.84
C GLY A 272 1.28 -0.84 -29.81
N ARG A 273 1.51 0.41 -30.24
CA ARG A 273 2.14 1.40 -29.37
C ARG A 273 1.19 1.84 -28.25
N PRO A 274 1.62 1.80 -26.96
CA PRO A 274 0.81 2.27 -25.85
C PRO A 274 0.43 3.76 -25.99
N ASP A 275 -0.79 4.10 -25.59
CA ASP A 275 -1.23 5.50 -25.47
C ASP A 275 -0.63 6.11 -24.19
N THR A 276 0.55 6.69 -24.33
CA THR A 276 1.31 7.30 -23.24
C THR A 276 0.63 8.55 -22.66
N GLU A 277 -0.20 9.25 -23.46
CA GLU A 277 -0.97 10.40 -22.97
C GLU A 277 -2.09 9.98 -22.00
N SER A 278 -2.73 8.84 -22.27
CA SER A 278 -3.68 8.26 -21.32
C SER A 278 -2.99 7.78 -20.04
N LEU A 279 -1.81 7.17 -20.16
CA LEU A 279 -1.00 6.80 -19.00
C LEU A 279 -0.67 8.01 -18.12
N LEU A 280 -0.27 9.15 -18.71
CA LEU A 280 0.02 10.38 -17.98
C LEU A 280 -1.19 10.92 -17.20
N LYS A 281 -2.40 10.62 -17.64
CA LYS A 281 -3.65 10.97 -16.93
C LYS A 281 -3.99 9.94 -15.84
N GLY A 282 -3.14 8.91 -15.67
CA GLY A 282 -3.38 7.81 -14.76
C GLY A 282 -4.46 6.84 -15.23
N LEU A 283 -4.85 6.93 -16.51
CA LEU A 283 -5.76 6.00 -17.16
C LEU A 283 -4.95 4.83 -17.72
N LYS A 284 -5.50 3.63 -17.66
CA LYS A 284 -4.88 2.46 -18.29
C LYS A 284 -5.45 2.27 -19.68
N PRO A 285 -4.62 2.37 -20.72
CA PRO A 285 -5.08 2.16 -22.10
C PRO A 285 -5.52 0.72 -22.33
N GLU A 286 -6.24 0.52 -23.45
CA GLU A 286 -6.54 -0.82 -23.94
C GLU A 286 -5.24 -1.61 -24.16
N GLY A 287 -5.24 -2.89 -23.76
CA GLY A 287 -4.05 -3.76 -23.79
C GLY A 287 -3.22 -3.77 -22.49
N PHE A 288 -3.43 -2.82 -21.57
CA PHE A 288 -2.93 -2.97 -20.20
C PHE A 288 -3.85 -3.92 -19.44
N ALA A 289 -3.27 -4.87 -18.71
CA ALA A 289 -4.03 -5.88 -18.00
C ALA A 289 -5.05 -5.25 -17.05
N GLY A 290 -6.33 -5.55 -17.24
CA GLY A 290 -7.39 -5.23 -16.27
C GLY A 290 -7.34 -6.13 -15.03
N THR A 291 -6.73 -7.30 -15.19
CA THR A 291 -6.41 -8.27 -14.15
C THR A 291 -4.99 -8.76 -14.37
N LEU A 292 -4.22 -8.85 -13.30
CA LEU A 292 -2.87 -9.39 -13.38
C LEU A 292 -2.92 -10.89 -13.71
N LYS A 293 -2.02 -11.36 -14.59
CA LYS A 293 -1.91 -12.78 -14.94
C LYS A 293 -1.03 -13.50 -13.94
N PRO A 294 -1.39 -14.70 -13.49
CA PRO A 294 -0.53 -15.48 -12.61
C PRO A 294 0.71 -16.01 -13.37
N PHE A 295 1.83 -15.93 -12.68
CA PHE A 295 3.08 -16.57 -13.06
C PHE A 295 3.29 -17.82 -12.22
N ARG A 296 3.88 -18.85 -12.80
CA ARG A 296 4.29 -20.05 -12.08
C ARG A 296 5.74 -19.87 -11.61
N LEU A 297 6.01 -20.30 -10.39
CA LEU A 297 7.38 -20.45 -9.90
C LEU A 297 8.02 -21.66 -10.57
N ASP A 298 9.03 -21.44 -11.41
CA ASP A 298 9.77 -22.50 -12.09
C ASP A 298 10.91 -23.07 -11.24
N GLY A 299 11.51 -22.21 -10.42
CA GLY A 299 12.57 -22.61 -9.52
C GLY A 299 13.28 -21.44 -8.86
N MET A 300 14.12 -21.79 -7.90
CA MET A 300 15.03 -20.87 -7.22
C MET A 300 16.40 -21.49 -7.16
N SER A 301 17.46 -20.69 -7.37
CA SER A 301 18.84 -21.12 -7.23
C SER A 301 19.62 -20.11 -6.40
N ARG A 302 20.69 -20.59 -5.79
CA ARG A 302 21.63 -19.76 -5.03
C ARG A 302 23.06 -20.13 -5.37
N GLU A 303 23.80 -19.19 -5.92
CA GLU A 303 25.21 -19.35 -6.28
C GLU A 303 26.00 -18.12 -5.82
N ASN A 304 27.13 -18.31 -5.12
CA ASN A 304 28.01 -17.23 -4.63
C ASN A 304 27.23 -16.11 -3.91
N ASP A 305 26.24 -16.49 -3.08
CA ASP A 305 25.35 -15.59 -2.34
C ASP A 305 24.38 -14.76 -3.21
N VAL A 306 24.36 -14.95 -4.52
CA VAL A 306 23.34 -14.44 -5.42
C VAL A 306 22.14 -15.38 -5.40
N LEU A 307 20.96 -14.85 -5.11
CA LEU A 307 19.69 -15.58 -5.17
C LEU A 307 18.98 -15.25 -6.47
N THR A 308 18.53 -16.27 -7.18
CA THR A 308 17.75 -16.16 -8.41
C THR A 308 16.39 -16.81 -8.24
N VAL A 309 15.33 -16.10 -8.57
CA VAL A 309 13.94 -16.59 -8.60
C VAL A 309 13.47 -16.55 -10.04
N MET A 310 13.03 -17.70 -10.57
CA MET A 310 12.60 -17.87 -11.96
C MET A 310 11.09 -18.11 -12.00
N LEU A 311 10.39 -17.29 -12.77
CA LEU A 311 8.95 -17.30 -12.94
C LEU A 311 8.60 -17.38 -14.43
N SER A 312 7.50 -18.02 -14.78
CA SER A 312 6.98 -18.04 -16.16
C SER A 312 5.47 -17.96 -16.22
N ALA A 313 4.98 -17.42 -17.33
CA ALA A 313 3.56 -17.39 -17.67
C ALA A 313 3.39 -17.63 -19.17
N VAL A 314 2.19 -18.08 -19.55
CA VAL A 314 1.78 -18.16 -20.96
C VAL A 314 0.58 -17.24 -21.16
N GLU A 315 0.68 -16.30 -22.10
CA GLU A 315 -0.37 -15.34 -22.39
C GLU A 315 -0.54 -15.20 -23.92
N GLU A 316 -1.74 -15.51 -24.41
CA GLU A 316 -2.10 -15.38 -25.85
C GLU A 316 -1.11 -16.05 -26.82
N GLY A 317 -0.53 -17.20 -26.40
CA GLY A 317 0.45 -17.95 -27.22
C GLY A 317 1.89 -17.44 -27.09
N LEU A 318 2.14 -16.50 -26.20
CA LEU A 318 3.48 -16.03 -25.84
C LEU A 318 3.94 -16.71 -24.55
N ASP A 319 5.16 -17.21 -24.53
CA ASP A 319 5.84 -17.64 -23.31
C ASP A 319 6.61 -16.46 -22.73
N ILE A 320 6.25 -16.08 -21.52
CA ILE A 320 6.88 -14.97 -20.80
C ILE A 320 7.68 -15.56 -19.65
N SER A 321 8.98 -15.31 -19.62
CA SER A 321 9.85 -15.62 -18.48
C SER A 321 10.31 -14.37 -17.77
N LYS A 322 10.35 -14.46 -16.43
CA LYS A 322 10.81 -13.40 -15.54
C LYS A 322 11.81 -13.99 -14.55
N THR A 323 13.00 -13.43 -14.50
CA THR A 323 14.04 -13.79 -13.55
C THR A 323 14.31 -12.60 -12.65
N ILE A 324 14.17 -12.81 -11.34
CA ILE A 324 14.45 -11.79 -10.33
C ILE A 324 15.70 -12.24 -9.57
N ILE A 325 16.75 -11.40 -9.61
CA ILE A 325 18.04 -11.72 -9.05
C ILE A 325 18.34 -10.74 -7.91
N PHE A 326 18.74 -11.28 -6.79
CA PHE A 326 19.15 -10.53 -5.60
C PHE A 326 20.64 -10.70 -5.41
N ASP A 327 21.38 -9.60 -5.52
CA ASP A 327 22.81 -9.62 -5.26
C ASP A 327 23.12 -9.39 -3.76
N PRO A 328 24.31 -9.77 -3.28
CA PRO A 328 24.69 -9.57 -1.89
C PRO A 328 24.77 -8.10 -1.46
N ALA A 329 24.91 -7.17 -2.40
CA ALA A 329 24.94 -5.73 -2.13
C ALA A 329 23.54 -5.14 -1.89
N GLY A 330 22.47 -5.92 -2.19
CA GLY A 330 21.10 -5.51 -1.99
C GLY A 330 20.44 -4.90 -3.24
N SER A 331 21.00 -5.15 -4.43
CA SER A 331 20.36 -4.79 -5.69
C SER A 331 19.33 -5.84 -6.10
N ILE A 332 18.31 -5.42 -6.83
CA ILE A 332 17.32 -6.29 -7.45
C ILE A 332 17.43 -6.12 -8.95
N ILE A 333 17.71 -7.21 -9.66
CA ILE A 333 17.82 -7.23 -11.12
C ILE A 333 16.61 -7.97 -11.67
N LEU A 334 15.94 -7.35 -12.63
CA LEU A 334 14.83 -7.95 -13.38
C LEU A 334 15.32 -8.26 -14.81
N GLU A 335 15.37 -9.53 -15.15
CA GLU A 335 15.53 -10.02 -16.51
C GLU A 335 14.21 -10.58 -17.01
N GLN A 336 13.89 -10.33 -18.28
CA GLN A 336 12.68 -10.82 -18.91
C GLN A 336 12.96 -11.32 -20.32
N ALA A 337 12.30 -12.41 -20.70
CA ALA A 337 12.28 -12.86 -22.09
C ALA A 337 10.86 -13.23 -22.50
N ILE A 338 10.54 -12.94 -23.74
CA ILE A 338 9.25 -13.27 -24.37
C ILE A 338 9.60 -14.06 -25.63
N SER A 339 8.94 -15.20 -25.81
CA SER A 339 9.04 -16.05 -27.00
C SER A 339 7.67 -16.45 -27.50
N GLY A 340 7.59 -16.86 -28.77
CA GLY A 340 6.32 -17.16 -29.46
C GLY A 340 6.17 -16.35 -30.75
N GLU A 341 4.94 -16.12 -31.19
CA GLU A 341 4.68 -15.28 -32.37
C GLU A 341 4.69 -13.80 -31.99
N ILE A 342 5.87 -13.16 -32.12
CA ILE A 342 6.09 -11.77 -31.76
C ILE A 342 5.96 -10.91 -33.01
N ASP A 343 4.91 -10.09 -33.06
CA ASP A 343 4.72 -9.09 -34.10
C ASP A 343 5.67 -7.89 -33.94
N ASP A 344 5.99 -7.22 -35.07
CA ASP A 344 6.87 -6.07 -35.07
C ASP A 344 6.35 -4.88 -34.23
N ASP A 345 5.04 -4.83 -34.00
CA ASP A 345 4.35 -3.79 -33.26
C ASP A 345 4.06 -4.13 -31.80
N MET A 346 4.60 -5.25 -31.29
CA MET A 346 4.45 -5.61 -29.89
C MET A 346 5.40 -4.81 -29.00
N PHE A 347 4.86 -4.33 -27.89
CA PHE A 347 5.58 -3.59 -26.86
C PHE A 347 5.51 -4.32 -25.51
N ILE A 348 6.53 -4.09 -24.71
CA ILE A 348 6.54 -4.39 -23.29
C ILE A 348 6.50 -3.07 -22.51
N ALA A 349 5.72 -3.05 -21.44
CA ALA A 349 5.78 -2.03 -20.41
C ALA A 349 6.03 -2.70 -19.06
N VAL A 350 7.10 -2.29 -18.38
CA VAL A 350 7.36 -2.68 -16.99
C VAL A 350 6.88 -1.56 -16.09
N GLU A 351 5.84 -1.83 -15.31
CA GLU A 351 5.29 -0.89 -14.35
C GLU A 351 5.99 -1.04 -13.00
N MET A 352 6.45 0.08 -12.46
CA MET A 352 7.01 0.18 -11.12
C MET A 352 6.28 1.26 -10.33
N ASN A 353 5.89 0.93 -9.11
CA ASN A 353 5.23 1.86 -8.20
C ASN A 353 6.08 1.98 -6.93
N ILE A 354 6.54 3.19 -6.62
CA ILE A 354 7.46 3.42 -5.51
C ILE A 354 7.05 4.63 -4.68
N MET A 355 7.18 4.50 -3.37
CA MET A 355 6.94 5.57 -2.41
C MET A 355 8.24 6.29 -2.08
N MET A 356 8.52 7.34 -2.82
CA MET A 356 9.65 8.25 -2.58
C MET A 356 9.11 9.67 -2.55
N PRO A 357 9.32 10.43 -1.46
CA PRO A 357 8.68 11.74 -1.29
C PRO A 357 9.28 12.82 -2.20
N ASP A 358 10.58 12.71 -2.51
CA ASP A 358 11.28 13.69 -3.30
C ASP A 358 11.04 13.48 -4.80
N LYS A 359 11.19 14.54 -5.57
CA LYS A 359 11.07 14.47 -7.02
C LYS A 359 12.23 13.68 -7.63
N PRO A 360 11.95 12.86 -8.65
CA PRO A 360 13.02 12.10 -9.31
C PRO A 360 13.89 12.95 -10.23
N ALA A 361 15.08 12.44 -10.48
CA ALA A 361 15.97 12.95 -11.51
C ALA A 361 16.29 11.86 -12.55
N ILE A 362 16.26 12.22 -13.83
CA ILE A 362 16.70 11.36 -14.93
C ILE A 362 18.05 11.86 -15.40
N LYS A 363 19.00 10.94 -15.58
CA LYS A 363 20.31 11.27 -16.12
C LYS A 363 20.17 11.95 -17.48
N ASP A 364 20.89 13.07 -17.67
CA ASP A 364 20.89 13.91 -18.89
C ASP A 364 19.61 14.75 -19.10
N VAL A 365 18.58 14.62 -18.23
CA VAL A 365 17.36 15.46 -18.24
C VAL A 365 17.34 16.41 -17.05
N GLY A 366 17.87 15.98 -15.90
CA GLY A 366 17.84 16.73 -14.64
C GLY A 366 16.64 16.36 -13.76
N GLU A 367 16.36 17.21 -12.78
CA GLU A 367 15.16 17.05 -11.93
C GLU A 367 13.88 17.21 -12.74
N ILE A 368 12.90 16.38 -12.40
CA ILE A 368 11.60 16.36 -13.08
C ILE A 368 10.53 16.94 -12.17
N ASP A 369 9.83 17.94 -12.68
CA ASP A 369 8.74 18.59 -11.96
C ASP A 369 7.39 17.94 -12.30
N GLY A 370 7.12 16.81 -11.66
CA GLY A 370 5.83 16.12 -11.77
C GLY A 370 5.79 15.01 -12.83
N ARG A 371 4.79 15.02 -13.71
CA ARG A 371 4.52 13.97 -14.73
C ARG A 371 5.14 14.29 -16.07
N GLY A 372 5.52 13.26 -16.84
CA GLY A 372 6.06 13.44 -18.18
C GLY A 372 6.44 12.15 -18.88
N ILE A 373 6.82 12.31 -20.18
CA ILE A 373 7.37 11.25 -21.01
C ILE A 373 8.82 11.61 -21.31
N PHE A 374 9.71 10.68 -21.03
CA PHE A 374 11.15 10.88 -21.10
C PHE A 374 11.82 9.73 -21.85
N SER A 375 13.06 9.91 -22.25
CA SER A 375 13.92 8.84 -22.75
C SER A 375 15.15 8.79 -21.87
N GLY A 376 15.47 7.63 -21.34
CA GLY A 376 16.61 7.51 -20.42
C GLY A 376 17.01 6.07 -20.13
N ARG A 377 18.15 5.97 -19.45
CA ARG A 377 18.71 4.69 -18.97
C ARG A 377 18.79 4.60 -17.46
N ARG A 378 18.65 5.74 -16.78
CA ARG A 378 18.84 5.82 -15.34
C ARG A 378 17.93 6.89 -14.75
N MET A 379 17.19 6.49 -13.71
CA MET A 379 16.34 7.38 -12.92
C MET A 379 16.74 7.24 -11.45
N VAL A 380 16.80 8.35 -10.73
CA VAL A 380 17.17 8.40 -9.31
C VAL A 380 16.11 9.12 -8.52
N PHE A 381 15.74 8.54 -7.41
CA PHE A 381 14.88 9.12 -6.39
C PHE A 381 15.67 9.24 -5.10
N ASN A 382 15.51 10.33 -4.38
CA ASN A 382 16.10 10.52 -3.08
C ASN A 382 15.01 10.68 -2.01
N ASN A 383 15.36 10.31 -0.79
CA ASN A 383 14.61 10.62 0.41
C ASN A 383 15.61 11.15 1.43
N ALA A 384 15.71 12.47 1.52
CA ALA A 384 16.70 13.14 2.36
C ALA A 384 16.51 12.81 3.85
N ASP A 385 15.26 12.70 4.30
CA ASP A 385 14.93 12.40 5.70
C ASP A 385 15.40 11.01 6.14
N ARG A 386 15.49 10.07 5.20
CA ARG A 386 15.91 8.68 5.42
C ARG A 386 17.32 8.38 4.95
N ASN A 387 18.02 9.36 4.40
CA ASN A 387 19.32 9.16 3.73
C ASN A 387 19.30 7.99 2.72
N LEU A 388 18.19 7.90 1.96
CA LEU A 388 17.93 6.81 1.02
C LEU A 388 17.95 7.34 -0.41
N SER A 389 18.73 6.70 -1.27
CA SER A 389 18.68 6.85 -2.72
C SER A 389 18.21 5.56 -3.37
N VAL A 390 17.25 5.65 -4.28
CA VAL A 390 16.74 4.56 -5.11
C VAL A 390 17.07 4.89 -6.55
N CYS A 391 17.88 4.05 -7.18
CA CYS A 391 18.30 4.19 -8.56
C CYS A 391 17.76 3.03 -9.39
N ILE A 392 17.07 3.33 -10.49
CA ILE A 392 16.62 2.36 -11.48
C ILE A 392 17.43 2.60 -12.73
N GLU A 393 18.14 1.58 -13.21
CA GLU A 393 18.99 1.72 -14.38
C GLU A 393 18.90 0.52 -15.33
N SER A 394 19.36 0.70 -16.55
CA SER A 394 19.44 -0.30 -17.62
C SER A 394 20.57 0.06 -18.60
N ASP A 395 21.13 -0.95 -19.23
CA ASP A 395 22.13 -0.75 -20.30
C ASP A 395 21.55 -0.11 -21.57
N SER A 396 20.26 -0.12 -21.71
CA SER A 396 19.55 0.39 -22.89
C SER A 396 18.62 1.54 -22.56
N VAL A 397 18.34 2.37 -23.56
CA VAL A 397 17.38 3.47 -23.45
C VAL A 397 15.95 2.92 -23.45
N TRP A 398 15.15 3.39 -22.51
CA TRP A 398 13.71 3.16 -22.42
C TRP A 398 12.95 4.46 -22.65
N GLU A 399 11.74 4.36 -23.23
CA GLU A 399 10.73 5.40 -23.10
C GLU A 399 10.14 5.26 -21.69
N ILE A 400 10.19 6.35 -20.91
CA ILE A 400 9.77 6.36 -19.53
C ILE A 400 8.57 7.26 -19.38
N VAL A 401 7.45 6.72 -18.94
CA VAL A 401 6.29 7.52 -18.53
C VAL A 401 6.27 7.58 -17.02
N LEU A 402 6.32 8.79 -16.48
CA LEU A 402 6.33 9.06 -15.05
C LEU A 402 5.10 9.88 -14.65
N LEU A 403 4.45 9.48 -13.56
CA LEU A 403 3.33 10.24 -13.00
C LEU A 403 3.25 10.03 -11.48
N PRO A 404 2.82 11.07 -10.72
CA PRO A 404 2.51 10.91 -9.31
C PRO A 404 1.20 10.13 -9.14
N ILE A 405 1.14 9.29 -8.13
CA ILE A 405 -0.08 8.64 -7.68
C ILE A 405 -0.67 9.53 -6.58
N GLU A 406 -1.82 10.11 -6.86
CA GLU A 406 -2.50 11.03 -5.97
C GLU A 406 -3.95 10.57 -5.76
N CYS A 407 -4.43 10.65 -4.52
CA CYS A 407 -5.79 10.29 -4.13
C CYS A 407 -6.53 11.50 -3.57
N ALA A 408 -7.85 11.53 -3.76
CA ALA A 408 -8.72 12.40 -3.00
C ALA A 408 -9.13 11.65 -1.73
N SER A 409 -8.63 12.07 -0.57
CA SER A 409 -8.93 11.46 0.73
C SER A 409 -9.73 12.41 1.62
N GLN A 410 -10.41 11.84 2.60
CA GLN A 410 -11.13 12.61 3.62
C GLN A 410 -10.26 12.73 4.87
N SER A 411 -10.17 13.96 5.41
CA SER A 411 -9.51 14.28 6.67
C SER A 411 -10.43 15.11 7.57
N GLU A 412 -9.96 15.48 8.77
CA GLU A 412 -10.70 16.39 9.66
C GLU A 412 -10.97 17.76 9.03
N SER A 413 -10.05 18.23 8.19
CA SER A 413 -10.15 19.53 7.50
C SER A 413 -11.00 19.46 6.24
N GLY A 414 -11.45 18.30 5.81
CA GLY A 414 -12.25 18.11 4.61
C GLY A 414 -11.69 17.10 3.64
N PHE A 415 -11.90 17.38 2.36
CA PHE A 415 -11.28 16.59 1.29
C PHE A 415 -9.94 17.20 0.91
N GLU A 416 -8.94 16.36 0.82
CA GLU A 416 -7.59 16.78 0.47
C GLU A 416 -6.95 15.83 -0.54
N LYS A 417 -5.96 16.35 -1.24
CA LYS A 417 -5.10 15.57 -2.11
C LYS A 417 -3.97 14.95 -1.30
N THR A 418 -3.85 13.64 -1.34
CA THR A 418 -2.76 12.89 -0.70
C THR A 418 -1.88 12.23 -1.75
N PHE A 419 -0.58 12.44 -1.64
CA PHE A 419 0.42 11.78 -2.46
C PHE A 419 0.66 10.35 -1.96
N GLN A 420 0.69 9.37 -2.90
CA GLN A 420 0.85 7.96 -2.58
C GLN A 420 2.12 7.34 -3.18
N GLY A 421 2.87 8.09 -3.98
CA GLY A 421 4.08 7.61 -4.64
C GLY A 421 4.14 7.96 -6.12
N TRP A 422 5.07 7.33 -6.80
CA TRP A 422 5.32 7.49 -8.24
C TRP A 422 4.99 6.21 -8.98
N CYS A 423 4.27 6.33 -10.07
CA CYS A 423 4.09 5.28 -11.06
C CYS A 423 5.03 5.54 -12.25
N ILE A 424 5.78 4.52 -12.63
CA ILE A 424 6.80 4.57 -13.68
C ILE A 424 6.52 3.43 -14.64
N TYR A 425 6.38 3.74 -15.93
CA TYR A 425 6.33 2.74 -16.97
C TYR A 425 7.61 2.83 -17.79
N PHE A 426 8.36 1.72 -17.87
CA PHE A 426 9.48 1.53 -18.78
C PHE A 426 8.96 0.81 -20.01
N ILE A 427 8.90 1.52 -21.15
CA ILE A 427 8.23 1.07 -22.38
C ILE A 427 9.23 0.89 -23.50
N ARG A 428 9.13 -0.23 -24.22
CA ARG A 428 9.89 -0.45 -25.46
C ARG A 428 9.27 -1.54 -26.34
N ARG A 429 9.72 -1.61 -27.61
CA ARG A 429 9.39 -2.74 -28.49
C ARG A 429 10.08 -4.01 -28.03
N ILE A 430 9.36 -5.16 -28.12
CA ILE A 430 9.89 -6.47 -27.74
C ILE A 430 10.97 -6.94 -28.75
N LYS A 431 10.83 -6.60 -30.03
CA LYS A 431 11.78 -7.00 -31.06
C LYS A 431 13.18 -6.43 -30.77
N GLY A 432 14.17 -7.30 -30.70
CA GLY A 432 15.57 -6.95 -30.37
C GLY A 432 15.96 -7.25 -28.92
N GLY A 433 15.09 -7.96 -28.19
CA GLY A 433 15.33 -8.37 -26.80
C GLY A 433 14.87 -7.33 -25.79
N ILE A 434 14.70 -7.77 -24.56
CA ILE A 434 14.28 -6.95 -23.42
C ILE A 434 15.52 -6.77 -22.55
N PRO A 435 16.06 -5.54 -22.40
CA PRO A 435 17.15 -5.29 -21.49
C PRO A 435 16.71 -5.45 -20.05
N GLU A 436 17.64 -5.82 -19.20
CA GLU A 436 17.44 -5.85 -17.76
C GLU A 436 17.15 -4.46 -17.20
N LEU A 437 16.38 -4.47 -16.10
CA LEU A 437 16.17 -3.32 -15.22
C LEU A 437 16.80 -3.64 -13.87
N VAL A 438 17.64 -2.76 -13.38
CA VAL A 438 18.35 -2.94 -12.11
C VAL A 438 17.89 -1.86 -11.13
N LEU A 439 17.44 -2.30 -9.96
CA LEU A 439 17.07 -1.44 -8.84
C LEU A 439 18.19 -1.48 -7.80
N HIS A 440 18.81 -0.36 -7.55
CA HIS A 440 19.79 -0.16 -6.49
C HIS A 440 19.21 0.71 -5.38
N MET A 441 19.51 0.35 -4.15
CA MET A 441 19.17 1.14 -2.97
C MET A 441 20.43 1.37 -2.14
N GLY A 442 20.64 2.59 -1.67
CA GLY A 442 21.80 2.95 -0.88
C GLY A 442 21.68 4.32 -0.24
N GLU A 443 22.76 4.76 0.40
CA GLU A 443 22.82 6.10 0.94
C GLU A 443 22.96 7.14 -0.18
N ILE A 444 22.44 8.35 0.09
CA ILE A 444 22.58 9.47 -0.84
C ILE A 444 24.06 9.82 -0.93
N CYS A 445 24.64 9.65 -2.12
CA CYS A 445 26.00 10.12 -2.38
C CYS A 445 26.01 11.65 -2.31
N GLN A 446 26.66 12.19 -1.30
CA GLN A 446 26.99 13.62 -1.27
C GLN A 446 28.03 13.87 -2.36
N ASN A 447 27.63 14.46 -3.50
CA ASN A 447 28.55 14.95 -4.53
C ASN A 447 29.17 16.26 -4.12
#